data_5b80cb7938f18ea8df4055fdb5eea187
#
_entry.id   5b80cb7938f18ea8df4055fdb5eea187
#
_cell.length_a   1.000
_cell.length_b   1.000
_cell.length_c   1.000
_cell.angle_alpha   90.00
_cell.angle_beta   90.00
_cell.angle_gamma   90.00
#
_symmetry.space_group_name_H-M   'P 1'
#
loop_
_entity.id
_entity.type
_entity.pdbx_description
1 polymer ?
#
loop_
_entity_poly.entity_id
_entity_poly.type
_entity_poly.pdbx_seq_one_letter_code
_entity_poly.pdbx_strand_id
1 'polypeptide(L)'
;MSAGPTRRLFFALWPDEEQRAALVRATGKTVHHSGGRPVPEENLHVTLAFLGSVLESRLEELSVIARRIAAIFPRNALPLAVSLEALEHWGKPQVLTVLESQERAHGAPTSGVAELARILTDATAAAGFSPDLKPFRVHVTVARKVVRAPRARTMRKVQWSFDAFALIESRTLEEGPVYSVVESCVLGGAEKVRT
;
A
#
# COMPACT_ATOMS: atom_id res chain seq x y z
N MET A 1 -9.22 -22.62 24.92
CA MET A 1 -8.66 -21.29 25.25
C MET A 1 -9.10 -20.35 24.12
N SER A 2 -9.88 -19.31 24.43
CA SER A 2 -10.35 -18.35 23.42
C SER A 2 -9.14 -17.57 22.88
N ALA A 3 -8.96 -17.56 21.55
CA ALA A 3 -7.98 -16.68 20.95
C ALA A 3 -8.36 -15.22 21.30
N GLY A 4 -7.39 -14.41 21.75
CA GLY A 4 -7.60 -13.02 22.11
C GLY A 4 -8.11 -12.17 20.93
N PRO A 5 -8.46 -10.89 21.16
CA PRO A 5 -8.93 -10.00 20.11
C PRO A 5 -7.89 -9.85 19.00
N THR A 6 -8.37 -9.74 17.75
CA THR A 6 -7.52 -9.59 16.57
C THR A 6 -7.82 -8.29 15.84
N ARG A 7 -6.78 -7.72 15.21
CA ARG A 7 -6.87 -6.59 14.27
C ARG A 7 -6.42 -7.03 12.89
N ARG A 8 -7.08 -6.53 11.85
CA ARG A 8 -6.65 -6.76 10.47
C ARG A 8 -5.66 -5.68 10.06
N LEU A 9 -4.43 -6.09 9.79
CA LEU A 9 -3.29 -5.18 9.62
C LEU A 9 -2.59 -5.36 8.28
N PHE A 10 -2.00 -4.26 7.79
CA PHE A 10 -1.11 -4.27 6.63
C PHE A 10 -0.13 -3.08 6.68
N PHE A 11 1.00 -3.20 6.01
CA PHE A 11 1.93 -2.09 5.77
C PHE A 11 1.61 -1.43 4.44
N ALA A 12 1.71 -0.09 4.37
CA ALA A 12 1.41 0.67 3.17
C ALA A 12 2.29 1.92 3.02
N LEU A 13 2.49 2.35 1.77
CA LEU A 13 2.80 3.74 1.46
C LEU A 13 1.49 4.52 1.49
N TRP A 14 1.47 5.56 2.32
CA TRP A 14 0.27 6.35 2.62
C TRP A 14 0.42 7.75 2.05
N PRO A 15 -0.17 8.04 0.88
CA PRO A 15 0.01 9.32 0.20
C PRO A 15 -0.67 10.47 0.97
N ASP A 16 -0.19 11.68 0.74
CA ASP A 16 -0.84 12.89 1.21
C ASP A 16 -2.11 13.23 0.39
N GLU A 17 -2.82 14.28 0.79
CA GLU A 17 -4.06 14.71 0.16
C GLU A 17 -3.86 15.14 -1.30
N GLU A 18 -2.79 15.87 -1.61
CA GLU A 18 -2.50 16.35 -2.97
C GLU A 18 -2.23 15.18 -3.92
N GLN A 19 -1.43 14.22 -3.48
CA GLN A 19 -1.12 13.00 -4.21
C GLN A 19 -2.38 12.18 -4.50
N ARG A 20 -3.27 12.04 -3.52
CA ARG A 20 -4.56 11.33 -3.69
C ARG A 20 -5.46 12.06 -4.68
N ALA A 21 -5.64 13.37 -4.50
CA ALA A 21 -6.46 14.20 -5.38
C ALA A 21 -5.96 14.16 -6.84
N ALA A 22 -4.64 14.13 -7.06
CA ALA A 22 -4.07 13.96 -8.39
C ALA A 22 -4.48 12.64 -9.04
N LEU A 23 -4.48 11.53 -8.29
CA LEU A 23 -4.90 10.22 -8.79
C LEU A 23 -6.40 10.18 -9.05
N VAL A 24 -7.22 10.73 -8.16
CA VAL A 24 -8.69 10.83 -8.34
C VAL A 24 -9.02 11.61 -9.62
N ARG A 25 -8.37 12.77 -9.84
CA ARG A 25 -8.55 13.55 -11.07
C ARG A 25 -8.17 12.77 -12.33
N ALA A 26 -7.08 12.01 -12.27
CA ALA A 26 -6.59 11.25 -13.42
C ALA A 26 -7.45 10.03 -13.75
N THR A 27 -8.10 9.42 -12.75
CA THR A 27 -8.86 8.17 -12.91
C THR A 27 -10.38 8.37 -12.98
N GLY A 28 -10.90 9.52 -12.57
CA GLY A 28 -12.34 9.76 -12.34
C GLY A 28 -13.23 9.35 -13.50
N LYS A 29 -12.89 9.73 -14.74
CA LYS A 29 -13.65 9.33 -15.93
C LYS A 29 -13.69 7.82 -16.13
N THR A 30 -12.54 7.15 -15.96
CA THR A 30 -12.42 5.70 -16.12
C THR A 30 -13.19 4.96 -15.04
N VAL A 31 -13.10 5.40 -13.78
CA VAL A 31 -13.86 4.86 -12.66
C VAL A 31 -15.36 4.99 -12.92
N HIS A 32 -15.84 6.16 -13.32
CA HIS A 32 -17.25 6.41 -13.66
C HIS A 32 -17.74 5.45 -14.76
N HIS A 33 -17.02 5.33 -15.86
CA HIS A 33 -17.39 4.44 -16.98
C HIS A 33 -17.33 2.95 -16.64
N SER A 34 -16.54 2.57 -15.64
CA SER A 34 -16.42 1.16 -15.19
C SER A 34 -17.68 0.64 -14.51
N GLY A 35 -18.58 1.54 -14.06
CA GLY A 35 -19.76 1.20 -13.26
C GLY A 35 -19.40 0.66 -11.87
N GLY A 36 -18.14 0.73 -11.46
CA GLY A 36 -17.67 0.33 -10.14
C GLY A 36 -17.93 1.41 -9.08
N ARG A 37 -17.78 1.01 -7.82
CA ARG A 37 -17.80 1.94 -6.68
C ARG A 37 -16.40 2.53 -6.52
N PRO A 38 -16.22 3.86 -6.56
CA PRO A 38 -14.92 4.47 -6.28
C PRO A 38 -14.44 4.12 -4.88
N VAL A 39 -13.16 3.93 -4.72
CA VAL A 39 -12.52 3.85 -3.40
C VAL A 39 -12.50 5.27 -2.82
N PRO A 40 -12.91 5.47 -1.55
CA PRO A 40 -12.78 6.76 -0.88
C PRO A 40 -11.35 7.29 -0.98
N GLU A 41 -11.21 8.59 -1.21
CA GLU A 41 -9.90 9.22 -1.48
C GLU A 41 -8.91 8.97 -0.34
N GLU A 42 -9.36 9.07 0.90
CA GLU A 42 -8.58 8.82 2.12
C GLU A 42 -8.06 7.38 2.23
N ASN A 43 -8.66 6.45 1.47
CA ASN A 43 -8.30 5.03 1.46
C ASN A 43 -7.35 4.65 0.32
N LEU A 44 -6.94 5.60 -0.54
CA LEU A 44 -6.00 5.32 -1.62
C LEU A 44 -4.58 5.13 -1.06
N HIS A 45 -3.96 4.00 -1.37
CA HIS A 45 -2.63 3.63 -0.86
C HIS A 45 -1.96 2.58 -1.75
N VAL A 46 -0.66 2.36 -1.55
CA VAL A 46 0.06 1.19 -2.06
C VAL A 46 0.28 0.22 -0.91
N THR A 47 -0.34 -0.96 -0.94
CA THR A 47 -0.05 -2.01 0.05
C THR A 47 1.35 -2.57 -0.17
N LEU A 48 2.17 -2.62 0.89
CA LEU A 48 3.53 -3.19 0.89
C LEU A 48 3.52 -4.65 1.35
N ALA A 49 2.88 -4.93 2.49
CA ALA A 49 2.76 -6.28 3.03
C ALA A 49 1.43 -6.43 3.78
N PHE A 50 0.62 -7.41 3.38
CA PHE A 50 -0.66 -7.69 4.02
C PHE A 50 -0.49 -8.79 5.06
N LEU A 51 -0.83 -8.50 6.33
CA LEU A 51 -0.62 -9.41 7.46
C LEU A 51 -1.90 -10.18 7.87
N GLY A 52 -3.06 -9.72 7.40
CA GLY A 52 -4.34 -10.33 7.80
C GLY A 52 -4.69 -10.06 9.26
N SER A 53 -5.34 -11.03 9.90
CA SER A 53 -5.75 -10.94 11.31
C SER A 53 -4.57 -11.24 12.24
N VAL A 54 -4.17 -10.27 13.03
CA VAL A 54 -3.08 -10.33 14.00
C VAL A 54 -3.64 -10.17 15.40
N LEU A 55 -3.17 -10.96 16.37
CA LEU A 55 -3.53 -10.79 17.79
C LEU A 55 -3.14 -9.39 18.27
N GLU A 56 -4.04 -8.72 18.97
CA GLU A 56 -3.80 -7.37 19.49
C GLU A 56 -2.57 -7.32 20.43
N SER A 57 -2.34 -8.40 21.18
CA SER A 57 -1.16 -8.54 22.05
C SER A 57 0.18 -8.52 21.29
N ARG A 58 0.18 -8.73 19.97
CA ARG A 58 1.37 -8.70 19.12
C ARG A 58 1.55 -7.39 18.34
N LEU A 59 0.69 -6.40 18.57
CA LEU A 59 0.73 -5.13 17.84
C LEU A 59 2.05 -4.39 18.05
N GLU A 60 2.52 -4.31 19.32
CA GLU A 60 3.79 -3.65 19.63
C GLU A 60 4.99 -4.33 18.98
N GLU A 61 4.98 -5.65 18.84
CA GLU A 61 6.02 -6.39 18.13
C GLU A 61 6.11 -5.95 16.66
N LEU A 62 4.97 -5.76 15.99
CA LEU A 62 4.93 -5.22 14.62
C LEU A 62 5.45 -3.79 14.55
N SER A 63 5.09 -2.95 15.51
CA SER A 63 5.58 -1.58 15.61
C SER A 63 7.10 -1.53 15.77
N VAL A 64 7.66 -2.40 16.60
CA VAL A 64 9.12 -2.52 16.77
C VAL A 64 9.80 -2.95 15.46
N ILE A 65 9.24 -3.95 14.76
CA ILE A 65 9.75 -4.40 13.46
C ILE A 65 9.74 -3.23 12.46
N ALA A 66 8.62 -2.50 12.38
CA ALA A 66 8.47 -1.36 11.46
C ALA A 66 9.50 -0.26 11.74
N ARG A 67 9.64 0.17 12.99
CA ARG A 67 10.65 1.19 13.39
C ARG A 67 12.07 0.76 13.07
N ARG A 68 12.41 -0.51 13.35
CA ARG A 68 13.74 -1.05 13.03
C ARG A 68 14.03 -1.02 11.53
N ILE A 69 13.08 -1.45 10.70
CA ILE A 69 13.22 -1.43 9.24
C ILE A 69 13.38 0.01 8.76
N ALA A 70 12.55 0.93 9.25
CA ALA A 70 12.63 2.36 8.89
C ALA A 70 14.00 2.96 9.22
N ALA A 71 14.57 2.63 10.37
CA ALA A 71 15.86 3.15 10.82
C ALA A 71 17.03 2.67 9.97
N ILE A 72 17.01 1.42 9.48
CA ILE A 72 18.09 0.83 8.69
C ILE A 72 17.91 0.96 7.18
N PHE A 73 16.75 1.45 6.71
CA PHE A 73 16.49 1.57 5.28
C PHE A 73 17.45 2.57 4.62
N PRO A 74 18.05 2.23 3.47
CA PRO A 74 19.10 3.05 2.86
C PRO A 74 18.61 4.46 2.45
N ARG A 75 19.26 5.50 2.95
CA ARG A 75 18.91 6.90 2.63
C ARG A 75 19.11 7.25 1.16
N ASN A 76 20.05 6.61 0.47
CA ASN A 76 20.29 6.82 -0.96
C ASN A 76 19.18 6.22 -1.85
N ALA A 77 18.27 5.42 -1.28
CA ALA A 77 17.09 4.92 -1.96
C ALA A 77 15.87 5.85 -1.83
N LEU A 78 16.01 6.98 -1.15
CA LEU A 78 14.92 7.92 -0.88
C LEU A 78 15.00 9.16 -1.81
N PRO A 79 13.85 9.81 -2.08
CA PRO A 79 12.51 9.35 -1.72
C PRO A 79 12.07 8.13 -2.54
N LEU A 80 11.19 7.30 -1.97
CA LEU A 80 10.56 6.21 -2.71
C LEU A 80 9.58 6.78 -3.73
N ALA A 81 9.89 6.65 -5.01
CA ALA A 81 9.06 7.16 -6.09
C ALA A 81 8.19 6.06 -6.70
N VAL A 82 6.91 6.36 -6.96
CA VAL A 82 5.94 5.51 -7.64
C VAL A 82 5.36 6.26 -8.82
N SER A 83 5.47 5.70 -10.03
CA SER A 83 4.91 6.26 -11.26
C SER A 83 3.68 5.46 -11.68
N LEU A 84 2.50 6.02 -11.46
CA LEU A 84 1.20 5.39 -11.71
C LEU A 84 0.67 5.82 -13.09
N GLU A 85 0.48 4.85 -14.00
CA GLU A 85 -0.01 5.18 -15.34
C GLU A 85 -0.76 4.03 -16.04
N ALA A 86 -0.50 2.77 -15.68
CA ALA A 86 -1.17 1.63 -16.29
C ALA A 86 -2.49 1.32 -15.56
N LEU A 87 -3.55 1.02 -16.34
CA LEU A 87 -4.87 0.65 -15.84
C LEU A 87 -5.11 -0.84 -16.05
N GLU A 88 -5.48 -1.56 -15.00
CA GLU A 88 -5.80 -2.98 -15.07
C GLU A 88 -7.10 -3.29 -14.32
N HIS A 89 -7.96 -4.09 -14.95
CA HIS A 89 -9.14 -4.65 -14.29
C HIS A 89 -8.84 -6.08 -13.86
N TRP A 90 -8.89 -6.32 -12.56
CA TRP A 90 -8.79 -7.66 -12.00
C TRP A 90 -10.19 -8.25 -11.84
N GLY A 91 -10.55 -9.16 -12.75
CA GLY A 91 -11.90 -9.76 -12.81
C GLY A 91 -12.32 -10.49 -11.53
N LYS A 92 -11.36 -11.07 -10.82
CA LYS A 92 -11.50 -11.52 -9.43
C LYS A 92 -10.41 -10.83 -8.63
N PRO A 93 -10.70 -9.87 -7.78
CA PRO A 93 -11.95 -9.54 -7.04
C PRO A 93 -12.83 -8.42 -7.63
N GLN A 94 -12.90 -8.20 -8.93
CA GLN A 94 -13.68 -7.14 -9.58
C GLN A 94 -13.24 -5.72 -9.17
N VAL A 95 -11.94 -5.45 -9.27
CA VAL A 95 -11.38 -4.14 -8.92
C VAL A 95 -10.73 -3.50 -10.15
N LEU A 96 -10.75 -2.17 -10.19
CA LEU A 96 -9.92 -1.38 -11.08
C LEU A 96 -8.70 -0.91 -10.30
N THR A 97 -7.53 -1.21 -10.83
CA THR A 97 -6.24 -0.84 -10.24
C THR A 97 -5.47 0.06 -11.18
N VAL A 98 -4.70 0.95 -10.60
CA VAL A 98 -3.63 1.68 -11.28
C VAL A 98 -2.30 1.08 -10.86
N LEU A 99 -1.47 0.75 -11.82
CA LEU A 99 -0.19 0.13 -11.60
C LEU A 99 0.96 1.08 -11.97
N GLU A 100 2.12 0.76 -11.44
CA GLU A 100 3.35 1.39 -11.87
C GLU A 100 3.61 1.10 -13.35
N SER A 101 4.14 2.11 -14.07
CA SER A 101 4.59 1.94 -15.46
C SER A 101 5.60 0.79 -15.56
N GLN A 102 5.41 -0.08 -16.54
CA GLN A 102 6.34 -1.21 -16.78
C GLN A 102 7.58 -0.81 -17.60
N GLU A 103 7.79 0.49 -17.86
CA GLU A 103 8.97 0.98 -18.61
C GLU A 103 10.28 0.84 -17.83
N ARG A 104 10.46 -0.25 -17.09
CA ARG A 104 11.79 -0.61 -16.58
C ARG A 104 12.53 -1.39 -17.63
N ALA A 105 13.68 -0.86 -18.04
CA ALA A 105 14.63 -1.59 -18.86
C ALA A 105 14.91 -2.97 -18.22
N HIS A 106 14.95 -4.02 -19.04
CA HIS A 106 15.41 -5.34 -18.59
C HIS A 106 16.75 -5.18 -17.86
N GLY A 107 16.83 -5.64 -16.61
CA GLY A 107 18.04 -5.50 -15.79
C GLY A 107 18.09 -4.25 -14.90
N ALA A 108 17.05 -3.40 -14.89
CA ALA A 108 16.98 -2.29 -13.93
C ALA A 108 16.93 -2.82 -12.48
N PRO A 109 17.62 -2.15 -11.52
CA PRO A 109 17.60 -2.56 -10.13
C PRO A 109 16.17 -2.54 -9.58
N THR A 110 15.88 -3.46 -8.64
CA THR A 110 14.60 -3.51 -7.92
C THR A 110 14.28 -2.13 -7.36
N SER A 111 13.01 -1.68 -7.50
CA SER A 111 12.65 -0.37 -6.94
C SER A 111 12.79 -0.37 -5.43
N GLY A 112 13.13 0.77 -4.86
CA GLY A 112 13.16 0.95 -3.40
C GLY A 112 11.83 0.52 -2.76
N VAL A 113 10.69 0.72 -3.44
CA VAL A 113 9.37 0.28 -2.98
C VAL A 113 9.26 -1.24 -2.93
N ALA A 114 9.71 -1.95 -3.97
CA ALA A 114 9.69 -3.42 -3.98
C ALA A 114 10.67 -4.01 -2.96
N GLU A 115 11.81 -3.37 -2.77
CA GLU A 115 12.78 -3.78 -1.74
C GLU A 115 12.21 -3.57 -0.32
N LEU A 116 11.56 -2.44 -0.05
CA LEU A 116 10.87 -2.20 1.23
C LEU A 116 9.78 -3.24 1.49
N ALA A 117 8.96 -3.55 0.48
CA ALA A 117 7.91 -4.56 0.59
C ALA A 117 8.50 -5.94 0.89
N ARG A 118 9.61 -6.33 0.23
CA ARG A 118 10.32 -7.58 0.49
C ARG A 118 10.86 -7.64 1.92
N ILE A 119 11.55 -6.59 2.38
CA ILE A 119 12.12 -6.54 3.73
C ILE A 119 11.02 -6.66 4.80
N LEU A 120 9.88 -5.95 4.62
CA LEU A 120 8.73 -6.02 5.53
C LEU A 120 8.13 -7.43 5.55
N THR A 121 7.96 -8.06 4.39
CA THR A 121 7.43 -9.42 4.28
C THR A 121 8.36 -10.43 4.96
N ASP A 122 9.66 -10.37 4.66
CA ASP A 122 10.65 -11.30 5.22
C ASP A 122 10.76 -11.16 6.75
N ALA A 123 10.84 -9.92 7.25
CA ALA A 123 10.97 -9.66 8.69
C ALA A 123 9.74 -10.10 9.48
N THR A 124 8.53 -9.85 8.94
CA THR A 124 7.29 -10.27 9.60
C THR A 124 7.12 -11.79 9.54
N ALA A 125 7.47 -12.44 8.44
CA ALA A 125 7.47 -13.91 8.35
C ALA A 125 8.46 -14.54 9.35
N ALA A 126 9.67 -13.98 9.45
CA ALA A 126 10.70 -14.44 10.42
C ALA A 126 10.24 -14.29 11.88
N ALA A 127 9.40 -13.29 12.16
CA ALA A 127 8.77 -13.09 13.47
C ALA A 127 7.52 -13.97 13.70
N GLY A 128 7.21 -14.88 12.78
CA GLY A 128 6.07 -15.81 12.90
C GLY A 128 4.69 -15.16 12.61
N PHE A 129 4.65 -14.06 11.89
CA PHE A 129 3.42 -13.57 11.25
C PHE A 129 3.23 -14.30 9.92
N SER A 130 2.03 -14.22 9.34
CA SER A 130 1.69 -14.88 8.08
C SER A 130 1.37 -13.84 6.99
N PRO A 131 2.37 -13.12 6.46
CA PRO A 131 2.14 -12.18 5.38
C PRO A 131 1.68 -12.88 4.11
N ASP A 132 0.90 -12.18 3.25
CA ASP A 132 0.57 -12.69 1.92
C ASP A 132 1.85 -12.76 1.07
N LEU A 133 2.19 -13.97 0.60
CA LEU A 133 3.41 -14.26 -0.15
C LEU A 133 3.25 -14.14 -1.67
N LYS A 134 2.15 -13.55 -2.14
CA LYS A 134 1.98 -13.29 -3.59
C LYS A 134 3.07 -12.34 -4.10
N PRO A 135 3.50 -12.52 -5.37
CA PRO A 135 4.45 -11.60 -5.98
C PRO A 135 4.01 -10.14 -5.82
N PHE A 136 4.90 -9.32 -5.26
CA PHE A 136 4.62 -7.91 -5.05
C PHE A 136 4.52 -7.16 -6.38
N ARG A 137 3.46 -6.38 -6.54
CA ARG A 137 3.26 -5.45 -7.65
C ARG A 137 2.78 -4.12 -7.09
N VAL A 138 3.46 -3.04 -7.43
CA VAL A 138 3.02 -1.69 -7.06
C VAL A 138 1.68 -1.42 -7.73
N HIS A 139 0.64 -1.22 -6.93
CA HIS A 139 -0.70 -0.91 -7.42
C HIS A 139 -1.51 -0.11 -6.42
N VAL A 140 -2.46 0.67 -6.92
CA VAL A 140 -3.48 1.37 -6.12
C VAL A 140 -4.85 0.94 -6.62
N THR A 141 -5.70 0.43 -5.74
CA THR A 141 -7.09 0.12 -6.08
C THR A 141 -7.89 1.42 -6.07
N VAL A 142 -8.51 1.78 -7.21
CA VAL A 142 -9.28 3.02 -7.39
C VAL A 142 -10.79 2.79 -7.46
N ALA A 143 -11.24 1.56 -7.80
CA ALA A 143 -12.65 1.19 -7.76
C ALA A 143 -12.83 -0.29 -7.40
N ARG A 144 -13.96 -0.61 -6.79
CA ARG A 144 -14.42 -1.97 -6.45
C ARG A 144 -15.76 -2.25 -7.11
N LYS A 145 -16.13 -3.54 -7.19
CA LYS A 145 -17.37 -4.01 -7.84
C LYS A 145 -17.49 -3.48 -9.27
N VAL A 146 -16.38 -3.51 -10.00
CA VAL A 146 -16.29 -3.06 -11.38
C VAL A 146 -17.09 -3.97 -12.28
N VAL A 147 -18.02 -3.39 -13.04
CA VAL A 147 -18.93 -4.11 -13.94
C VAL A 147 -18.34 -4.24 -15.34
N ARG A 148 -17.60 -3.20 -15.78
CA ARG A 148 -17.02 -3.13 -17.13
C ARG A 148 -15.53 -2.82 -17.07
N ALA A 149 -14.73 -3.68 -17.71
CA ALA A 149 -13.32 -3.38 -17.86
C ALA A 149 -13.12 -2.08 -18.67
N PRO A 150 -12.21 -1.19 -18.29
CA PRO A 150 -11.92 0.00 -19.06
C PRO A 150 -11.30 -0.36 -20.41
N ARG A 151 -11.65 0.41 -21.45
CA ARG A 151 -11.03 0.26 -22.77
C ARG A 151 -9.59 0.79 -22.78
N ALA A 152 -9.36 1.92 -22.08
CA ALA A 152 -8.04 2.49 -21.91
C ALA A 152 -7.18 1.61 -20.98
N ARG A 153 -5.95 1.34 -21.40
CA ARG A 153 -4.94 0.61 -20.61
C ARG A 153 -3.96 1.54 -19.91
N THR A 154 -3.97 2.81 -20.25
CA THR A 154 -3.12 3.85 -19.67
C THR A 154 -3.93 5.08 -19.32
N MET A 155 -3.37 5.89 -18.43
CA MET A 155 -3.91 7.17 -18.02
C MET A 155 -2.79 8.22 -17.99
N ARG A 156 -3.15 9.48 -17.74
CA ARG A 156 -2.14 10.50 -17.47
C ARG A 156 -1.31 10.07 -16.27
N LYS A 157 0.01 10.06 -16.43
CA LYS A 157 0.99 9.69 -15.40
C LYS A 157 0.79 10.54 -14.14
N VAL A 158 0.72 9.85 -13.00
CA VAL A 158 0.71 10.44 -11.67
C VAL A 158 1.92 9.93 -10.92
N GLN A 159 2.67 10.85 -10.31
CA GLN A 159 3.84 10.51 -9.52
C GLN A 159 3.55 10.71 -8.03
N TRP A 160 3.88 9.70 -7.24
CA TRP A 160 3.88 9.75 -5.79
C TRP A 160 5.30 9.60 -5.27
N SER A 161 5.58 10.26 -4.16
CA SER A 161 6.90 10.27 -3.53
C SER A 161 6.73 10.10 -2.02
N PHE A 162 7.53 9.23 -1.40
CA PHE A 162 7.40 8.88 0.00
C PHE A 162 8.75 8.86 0.70
N ASP A 163 8.78 9.40 1.89
CA ASP A 163 9.88 9.29 2.86
C ASP A 163 9.50 8.45 4.10
N ALA A 164 8.27 7.94 4.12
CA ALA A 164 7.71 7.15 5.21
C ALA A 164 6.81 6.03 4.68
N PHE A 165 6.58 5.02 5.52
CA PHE A 165 5.52 4.04 5.37
C PHE A 165 4.70 3.93 6.67
N ALA A 166 3.55 3.27 6.63
CA ALA A 166 2.68 3.15 7.77
C ALA A 166 2.21 1.72 8.02
N LEU A 167 1.99 1.39 9.29
CA LEU A 167 1.19 0.24 9.73
C LEU A 167 -0.26 0.70 9.81
N ILE A 168 -1.14 0.02 9.12
CA ILE A 168 -2.55 0.38 8.95
C ILE A 168 -3.44 -0.72 9.53
N GLU A 169 -4.45 -0.31 10.29
CA GLU A 169 -5.57 -1.17 10.66
C GLU A 169 -6.70 -1.04 9.64
N SER A 170 -7.28 -2.18 9.24
CA SER A 170 -8.46 -2.27 8.40
C SER A 170 -9.64 -2.79 9.19
N ARG A 171 -10.69 -1.98 9.33
CA ARG A 171 -11.97 -2.40 9.89
C ARG A 171 -13.00 -2.47 8.78
N THR A 172 -13.70 -3.59 8.66
CA THR A 172 -14.78 -3.75 7.68
C THR A 172 -16.08 -3.33 8.33
N LEU A 173 -16.66 -2.22 7.84
CA LEU A 173 -17.98 -1.75 8.21
C LEU A 173 -18.98 -2.06 7.09
N GLU A 174 -20.29 -1.88 7.35
CA GLU A 174 -21.34 -2.09 6.34
C GLU A 174 -21.13 -1.23 5.09
N GLU A 175 -20.65 -0.02 5.25
CA GLU A 175 -20.39 0.94 4.18
C GLU A 175 -19.09 0.63 3.40
N GLY A 176 -18.22 -0.18 3.95
CA GLY A 176 -16.93 -0.55 3.36
C GLY A 176 -15.77 -0.58 4.35
N PRO A 177 -14.55 -0.81 3.87
CA PRO A 177 -13.38 -0.80 4.74
C PRO A 177 -13.03 0.63 5.16
N VAL A 178 -12.83 0.80 6.47
CA VAL A 178 -12.27 2.01 7.09
C VAL A 178 -10.84 1.69 7.52
N TYR A 179 -9.91 2.57 7.15
CA TYR A 179 -8.50 2.43 7.47
C TYR A 179 -8.08 3.48 8.51
N SER A 180 -7.25 3.07 9.45
CA SER A 180 -6.64 3.96 10.43
C SER A 180 -5.14 3.69 10.54
N VAL A 181 -4.36 4.78 10.57
CA VAL A 181 -2.91 4.68 10.79
C VAL A 181 -2.66 4.30 12.24
N VAL A 182 -2.02 3.15 12.45
CA VAL A 182 -1.57 2.69 13.77
C VAL A 182 -0.23 3.32 14.10
N GLU A 183 0.68 3.33 13.13
CA GLU A 183 2.01 3.92 13.27
C GLU A 183 2.54 4.38 11.91
N SER A 184 3.25 5.52 11.91
CA SER A 184 3.97 6.04 10.74
C SER A 184 5.46 6.00 11.01
N CYS A 185 6.23 5.43 10.08
CA CYS A 185 7.66 5.21 10.21
C CYS A 185 8.42 5.98 9.12
N VAL A 186 9.18 7.01 9.51
CA VAL A 186 10.03 7.79 8.59
C VAL A 186 11.27 6.97 8.24
N LEU A 187 11.52 6.81 6.95
CA LEU A 187 12.64 6.01 6.40
C LEU A 187 13.97 6.76 6.54
N GLY A 188 15.03 6.03 6.87
CA GLY A 188 16.38 6.59 7.01
C GLY A 188 16.51 7.59 8.17
N GLY A 189 15.51 7.74 9.02
CA GLY A 189 15.52 8.62 10.17
C GLY A 189 16.17 7.96 11.37
N ALA A 190 17.11 8.68 12.03
CA ALA A 190 17.37 8.43 13.44
C ALA A 190 16.09 8.77 14.22
N GLU A 191 15.71 7.90 15.13
CA GLU A 191 14.63 8.12 16.09
C GLU A 191 14.69 9.55 16.62
N LYS A 192 13.66 10.38 16.39
CA LYS A 192 13.52 11.61 17.15
C LYS A 192 13.26 11.19 18.60
N VAL A 193 14.30 11.11 19.39
CA VAL A 193 14.19 11.02 20.83
C VAL A 193 13.30 12.20 21.26
N ARG A 194 12.08 11.90 21.67
CA ARG A 194 11.23 12.88 22.35
C ARG A 194 11.90 13.14 23.69
N THR A 195 12.57 14.29 23.80
CA THR A 195 12.99 14.91 25.06
C THR A 195 11.75 15.44 25.79
#